data_3e35e1d0c6de4376196a31d1855df571
#
_entry.id   3e35e1d0c6de4376196a31d1855df571
#
_cell.length_a   1.000
_cell.length_b   1.000
_cell.length_c   1.000
_cell.angle_alpha   90.00
_cell.angle_beta   90.00
_cell.angle_gamma   90.00
#
_symmetry.space_group_name_H-M   'P 1'
#
loop_
_entity.id
_entity.type
_entity.pdbx_description
1 polymer ?
#
loop_
_entity_poly.entity_id
_entity_poly.type
_entity_poly.pdbx_seq_one_letter_code
_entity_poly.pdbx_strand_id
1 'polypeptide(L)'
;CSSDLLKVTLIYDGIGSLHTHMRDFKELKEAGGHVYRFLPSMLKSLLLANYRLHRKIVIVDGKIAYTGGINVGDEYFGLKKINKPWRDTAIRLTGNSVLSLQTRFWTDLVFLQNQCFSKKNKAKFMFDEKLLKSFYSPIKEGNLGVQILSSGPSSPNDAIKDAYVKMITSAKKYLYIQTPYFIPDKTILEALRLAAACGVDVRIMLPGIPDKKSIYAVSLLNVAKLLNDGVDVYLHSGFLHAKKI
;
A
#
# COMPACT_ATOMS: atom_id res chain seq x y z
N CYS A 1 8.08 -2.30 -38.26
CA CYS A 1 8.14 -2.38 -36.81
C CYS A 1 6.72 -2.38 -36.29
N SER A 2 6.23 -3.54 -35.83
CA SER A 2 4.87 -3.64 -35.29
C SER A 2 4.80 -2.85 -34.00
N SER A 3 3.82 -2.00 -33.91
CA SER A 3 3.49 -1.12 -32.82
C SER A 3 2.85 -1.86 -31.64
N ASP A 4 3.53 -2.82 -31.06
CA ASP A 4 3.14 -3.35 -29.75
C ASP A 4 3.57 -2.38 -28.66
N LEU A 5 2.96 -1.19 -28.71
CA LEU A 5 3.11 -0.18 -27.67
C LEU A 5 2.53 -0.74 -26.37
N LEU A 6 3.36 -0.88 -25.37
CA LEU A 6 2.93 -1.24 -24.02
C LEU A 6 1.85 -0.25 -23.56
N LYS A 7 0.66 -0.76 -23.23
CA LYS A 7 -0.41 0.06 -22.66
C LYS A 7 -0.14 0.28 -21.18
N VAL A 8 0.35 1.44 -20.82
CA VAL A 8 0.65 1.80 -19.45
C VAL A 8 -0.43 2.72 -18.88
N THR A 9 -0.95 2.39 -17.70
CA THR A 9 -1.83 3.26 -16.94
C THR A 9 -1.21 3.51 -15.57
N LEU A 10 -0.94 4.78 -15.26
CA LEU A 10 -0.35 5.23 -13.99
C LEU A 10 -1.36 6.05 -13.19
N ILE A 11 -1.52 5.71 -11.92
CA ILE A 11 -2.24 6.51 -10.94
C ILE A 11 -1.27 6.90 -9.84
N TYR A 12 -1.15 8.20 -9.55
CA TYR A 12 -0.30 8.66 -8.46
C TYR A 12 -1.02 9.64 -7.53
N ASP A 13 -0.60 9.67 -6.27
CA ASP A 13 -1.19 10.53 -5.26
C ASP A 13 -0.74 11.99 -5.42
N GLY A 14 -1.69 12.92 -5.45
CA GLY A 14 -1.39 14.33 -5.73
C GLY A 14 -0.64 15.06 -4.64
N ILE A 15 -0.88 14.74 -3.35
CA ILE A 15 -0.17 15.39 -2.22
C ILE A 15 1.12 14.62 -1.88
N GLY A 16 1.08 13.28 -1.95
CA GLY A 16 2.28 12.47 -1.75
C GLY A 16 3.38 12.71 -2.80
N SER A 17 3.01 13.38 -3.92
CA SER A 17 3.90 13.67 -5.06
C SER A 17 3.85 15.15 -5.44
N LEU A 18 3.98 16.06 -4.45
CA LEU A 18 3.87 17.51 -4.68
C LEU A 18 4.90 18.06 -5.67
N HIS A 19 6.08 17.46 -5.71
CA HIS A 19 7.16 17.84 -6.62
C HIS A 19 7.06 17.19 -8.02
N THR A 20 6.10 16.29 -8.22
CA THR A 20 5.86 15.62 -9.50
C THR A 20 4.84 16.39 -10.32
N HIS A 21 5.21 16.81 -11.51
CA HIS A 21 4.36 17.56 -12.41
C HIS A 21 3.90 16.70 -13.59
N MET A 22 2.78 17.04 -14.20
CA MET A 22 2.25 16.33 -15.37
C MET A 22 3.20 16.38 -16.58
N ARG A 23 4.10 17.35 -16.65
CA ARG A 23 5.16 17.45 -17.67
C ARG A 23 6.22 16.34 -17.53
N ASP A 24 6.45 15.84 -16.32
CA ASP A 24 7.42 14.78 -16.04
C ASP A 24 7.02 13.44 -16.68
N PHE A 25 5.75 13.31 -17.06
CA PHE A 25 5.19 12.15 -17.76
C PHE A 25 4.97 12.40 -19.27
N LYS A 26 5.66 13.39 -19.85
CA LYS A 26 5.48 13.75 -21.26
C LYS A 26 5.77 12.55 -22.18
N GLU A 27 6.92 11.95 -22.03
CA GLU A 27 7.37 10.79 -22.83
C GLU A 27 6.39 9.61 -22.72
N LEU A 28 5.93 9.29 -21.48
CA LEU A 28 4.95 8.24 -21.26
C LEU A 28 3.64 8.50 -22.00
N LYS A 29 3.18 9.73 -22.02
CA LYS A 29 1.95 10.13 -22.73
C LYS A 29 2.11 10.11 -24.24
N GLU A 30 3.25 10.56 -24.75
CA GLU A 30 3.59 10.53 -26.18
C GLU A 30 3.68 9.08 -26.69
N ALA A 31 4.13 8.16 -25.83
CA ALA A 31 4.10 6.72 -26.09
C ALA A 31 2.70 6.07 -25.92
N GLY A 32 1.63 6.86 -25.74
CA GLY A 32 0.25 6.35 -25.59
C GLY A 32 -0.16 5.95 -24.19
N GLY A 33 0.66 6.22 -23.17
CA GLY A 33 0.36 5.94 -21.76
C GLY A 33 -0.64 6.91 -21.15
N HIS A 34 -1.39 6.44 -20.17
CA HIS A 34 -2.38 7.21 -19.42
C HIS A 34 -1.88 7.53 -18.01
N VAL A 35 -1.98 8.80 -17.60
CA VAL A 35 -1.51 9.27 -16.29
C VAL A 35 -2.63 10.01 -15.57
N TYR A 36 -2.96 9.55 -14.38
CA TYR A 36 -4.02 10.11 -13.54
C TYR A 36 -3.46 10.56 -12.19
N ARG A 37 -3.82 11.78 -11.79
CA ARG A 37 -3.48 12.33 -10.47
C ARG A 37 -4.66 12.18 -9.52
N PHE A 38 -4.46 11.46 -8.42
CA PHE A 38 -5.47 11.30 -7.38
C PHE A 38 -5.58 12.58 -6.55
N LEU A 39 -6.81 13.09 -6.38
CA LEU A 39 -7.12 14.34 -5.67
C LEU A 39 -6.27 15.54 -6.16
N PRO A 40 -6.49 16.02 -7.39
CA PRO A 40 -5.65 17.03 -8.02
C PRO A 40 -5.82 18.44 -7.43
N SER A 41 -6.93 18.74 -6.73
CA SER A 41 -7.26 20.06 -6.23
C SER A 41 -6.80 20.28 -4.79
N MET A 42 -5.99 21.30 -4.56
CA MET A 42 -5.47 21.65 -3.25
C MET A 42 -6.58 22.08 -2.26
N LEU A 43 -7.62 22.77 -2.75
CA LEU A 43 -8.74 23.25 -1.93
C LEU A 43 -9.66 22.11 -1.46
N LYS A 44 -9.97 21.15 -2.36
CA LYS A 44 -10.69 19.92 -2.01
C LYS A 44 -9.84 18.97 -1.19
N SER A 45 -8.54 19.06 -1.30
CA SER A 45 -7.55 18.25 -0.63
C SER A 45 -7.41 18.55 0.87
N LEU A 46 -7.69 19.78 1.33
CA LEU A 46 -7.69 20.11 2.76
C LEU A 46 -8.83 19.42 3.51
N LEU A 47 -10.03 19.38 2.94
CA LEU A 47 -11.18 18.67 3.51
C LEU A 47 -11.05 17.14 3.40
N LEU A 48 -10.27 16.64 2.44
CA LEU A 48 -10.08 15.23 2.14
C LEU A 48 -8.63 14.78 2.41
N ALA A 49 -7.89 15.51 3.26
CA ALA A 49 -6.47 15.27 3.53
C ALA A 49 -6.19 13.83 4.02
N ASN A 50 -7.13 13.20 4.70
CA ASN A 50 -7.04 11.84 5.19
C ASN A 50 -7.33 10.77 4.12
N TYR A 51 -7.94 11.16 2.99
CA TYR A 51 -8.31 10.22 1.92
C TYR A 51 -7.24 10.20 0.83
N ARG A 52 -6.15 9.48 1.12
CA ARG A 52 -4.96 9.43 0.25
C ARG A 52 -4.85 8.09 -0.47
N LEU A 53 -4.32 8.11 -1.69
CA LEU A 53 -3.95 6.88 -2.38
C LEU A 53 -2.57 6.42 -1.89
N HIS A 54 -2.56 5.47 -0.96
CA HIS A 54 -1.32 4.95 -0.38
C HIS A 54 -0.96 3.53 -0.86
N ARG A 55 -1.74 2.97 -1.79
CA ARG A 55 -1.50 1.65 -2.36
C ARG A 55 -0.34 1.68 -3.35
N LYS A 56 0.57 0.71 -3.23
CA LYS A 56 1.65 0.45 -4.17
C LYS A 56 1.31 -0.84 -4.88
N ILE A 57 0.77 -0.71 -6.07
CA ILE A 57 0.31 -1.84 -6.88
C ILE A 57 0.90 -1.67 -8.28
N VAL A 58 1.63 -2.68 -8.73
CA VAL A 58 2.09 -2.79 -10.12
C VAL A 58 1.54 -4.09 -10.68
N ILE A 59 0.90 -4.03 -11.83
CA ILE A 59 0.32 -5.20 -12.49
C ILE A 59 0.83 -5.26 -13.92
N VAL A 60 1.31 -6.41 -14.31
CA VAL A 60 1.84 -6.68 -15.64
C VAL A 60 0.95 -7.73 -16.32
N ASP A 61 0.27 -7.33 -17.40
CA ASP A 61 -0.57 -8.16 -18.26
C ASP A 61 -1.66 -8.97 -17.53
N GLY A 62 -2.08 -8.53 -16.34
CA GLY A 62 -3.03 -9.27 -15.50
C GLY A 62 -2.48 -10.61 -14.95
N LYS A 63 -1.21 -10.91 -15.15
CA LYS A 63 -0.57 -12.19 -14.81
C LYS A 63 0.37 -12.11 -13.62
N ILE A 64 1.05 -10.97 -13.46
CA ILE A 64 2.00 -10.72 -12.38
C ILE A 64 1.60 -9.45 -11.67
N ALA A 65 1.65 -9.46 -10.34
CA ALA A 65 1.45 -8.27 -9.56
C ALA A 65 2.55 -8.11 -8.51
N TYR A 66 2.86 -6.85 -8.20
CA TYR A 66 3.72 -6.47 -7.08
C TYR A 66 2.94 -5.54 -6.15
N THR A 67 3.07 -5.76 -4.86
CA THR A 67 2.51 -4.88 -3.82
C THR A 67 3.41 -4.88 -2.59
N GLY A 68 3.31 -3.86 -1.76
CA GLY A 68 4.12 -3.74 -0.54
C GLY A 68 4.31 -2.31 -0.09
N GLY A 69 5.40 -2.05 0.62
CA GLY A 69 5.74 -0.72 1.14
C GLY A 69 6.55 0.16 0.19
N ILE A 70 7.19 -0.42 -0.83
CA ILE A 70 8.12 0.28 -1.72
C ILE A 70 7.38 1.33 -2.55
N ASN A 71 7.82 2.59 -2.46
CA ASN A 71 7.37 3.67 -3.33
C ASN A 71 8.29 3.81 -4.54
N VAL A 72 7.83 4.53 -5.56
CA VAL A 72 8.70 5.03 -6.64
C VAL A 72 9.38 6.30 -6.13
N GLY A 73 10.65 6.18 -5.78
CA GLY A 73 11.46 7.28 -5.24
C GLY A 73 12.93 6.90 -5.15
N ASP A 74 13.81 7.86 -5.31
CA ASP A 74 15.27 7.67 -5.39
C ASP A 74 15.85 6.99 -4.13
N GLU A 75 15.24 7.21 -2.98
CA GLU A 75 15.62 6.57 -1.72
C GLU A 75 15.44 5.05 -1.74
N TYR A 76 14.45 4.54 -2.47
CA TYR A 76 14.20 3.09 -2.59
C TYR A 76 15.11 2.42 -3.62
N PHE A 77 15.62 3.20 -4.59
CA PHE A 77 16.53 2.71 -5.63
C PHE A 77 17.99 2.92 -5.31
N GLY A 78 18.31 3.48 -4.14
CA GLY A 78 19.70 3.79 -3.76
C GLY A 78 20.32 4.93 -4.56
N LEU A 79 19.54 5.69 -5.30
CA LEU A 79 20.00 6.84 -6.10
C LEU A 79 20.21 8.08 -5.25
N LYS A 80 19.55 8.18 -4.12
CA LYS A 80 19.75 9.24 -3.15
C LYS A 80 20.81 8.81 -2.13
N LYS A 81 21.84 9.62 -1.92
CA LYS A 81 22.82 9.43 -0.84
C LYS A 81 22.11 9.59 0.51
N ILE A 82 21.49 8.52 0.99
CA ILE A 82 20.97 8.43 2.34
C ILE A 82 22.09 7.81 3.17
N ASN A 83 22.54 8.48 4.23
CA ASN A 83 23.64 8.00 5.08
C ASN A 83 23.34 6.70 5.82
N LYS A 84 22.22 6.04 5.55
CA LYS A 84 21.74 4.87 6.31
C LYS A 84 20.85 3.96 5.47
N PRO A 85 20.88 2.64 5.67
CA PRO A 85 20.12 1.70 4.86
C PRO A 85 18.60 1.94 5.03
N TRP A 86 17.91 2.00 3.89
CA TRP A 86 16.46 2.09 3.80
C TRP A 86 15.90 0.70 3.49
N ARG A 87 15.18 0.13 4.45
CA ARG A 87 14.61 -1.22 4.32
C ARG A 87 13.11 -1.19 4.12
N ASP A 88 12.66 -1.82 3.04
CA ASP A 88 11.24 -2.05 2.78
C ASP A 88 11.00 -3.47 2.25
N THR A 89 9.74 -3.83 2.05
CA THR A 89 9.35 -5.16 1.57
C THR A 89 8.26 -5.04 0.51
N ALA A 90 8.44 -5.77 -0.57
CA ALA A 90 7.41 -6.00 -1.59
C ALA A 90 7.21 -7.50 -1.80
N ILE A 91 6.02 -7.86 -2.27
CA ILE A 91 5.62 -9.22 -2.61
C ILE A 91 5.35 -9.26 -4.11
N ARG A 92 5.89 -10.26 -4.79
CA ARG A 92 5.52 -10.63 -6.15
C ARG A 92 4.47 -11.73 -6.09
N LEU A 93 3.36 -11.54 -6.78
CA LEU A 93 2.23 -12.47 -6.85
C LEU A 93 2.02 -12.93 -8.30
N THR A 94 1.61 -14.18 -8.44
CA THR A 94 1.12 -14.79 -9.69
C THR A 94 -0.19 -15.54 -9.39
N GLY A 95 -0.84 -16.04 -10.43
CA GLY A 95 -2.09 -16.78 -10.28
C GLY A 95 -3.29 -15.88 -9.95
N ASN A 96 -4.35 -16.48 -9.44
CA ASN A 96 -5.63 -15.79 -9.25
C ASN A 96 -5.61 -14.63 -8.27
N SER A 97 -4.64 -14.55 -7.36
CA SER A 97 -4.48 -13.42 -6.45
C SER A 97 -4.23 -12.08 -7.17
N VAL A 98 -3.66 -12.14 -8.38
CA VAL A 98 -3.44 -10.96 -9.23
C VAL A 98 -4.76 -10.30 -9.61
N LEU A 99 -5.82 -11.10 -9.83
CA LEU A 99 -7.16 -10.59 -10.20
C LEU A 99 -7.75 -9.67 -9.13
N SER A 100 -7.51 -9.98 -7.87
CA SER A 100 -7.97 -9.14 -6.75
C SER A 100 -7.28 -7.77 -6.74
N LEU A 101 -5.97 -7.73 -6.99
CA LEU A 101 -5.22 -6.47 -7.13
C LEU A 101 -5.63 -5.71 -8.39
N GLN A 102 -5.85 -6.41 -9.49
CA GLN A 102 -6.36 -5.84 -10.75
C GLN A 102 -7.73 -5.17 -10.53
N THR A 103 -8.66 -5.84 -9.85
CA THR A 103 -9.96 -5.30 -9.49
C THR A 103 -9.82 -4.05 -8.64
N ARG A 104 -8.91 -4.04 -7.67
CA ARG A 104 -8.67 -2.86 -6.83
C ARG A 104 -8.13 -1.69 -7.65
N PHE A 105 -7.16 -1.93 -8.53
CA PHE A 105 -6.62 -0.91 -9.42
C PHE A 105 -7.73 -0.29 -10.31
N TRP A 106 -8.55 -1.14 -10.92
CA TRP A 106 -9.68 -0.68 -11.75
C TRP A 106 -10.71 0.12 -10.95
N THR A 107 -11.01 -0.29 -9.72
CA THR A 107 -11.94 0.45 -8.85
C THR A 107 -11.40 1.86 -8.55
N ASP A 108 -10.12 1.98 -8.27
CA ASP A 108 -9.48 3.29 -8.04
C ASP A 108 -9.48 4.15 -9.32
N LEU A 109 -9.26 3.55 -10.48
CA LEU A 109 -9.31 4.24 -11.77
C LEU A 109 -10.72 4.75 -12.10
N VAL A 110 -11.75 3.91 -11.93
CA VAL A 110 -13.15 4.29 -12.15
C VAL A 110 -13.56 5.43 -11.22
N PHE A 111 -13.16 5.37 -9.95
CA PHE A 111 -13.39 6.43 -8.98
C PHE A 111 -12.82 7.77 -9.48
N LEU A 112 -11.57 7.77 -9.94
CA LEU A 112 -10.92 8.97 -10.50
C LEU A 112 -11.62 9.50 -11.74
N GLN A 113 -12.01 8.64 -12.65
CA GLN A 113 -12.72 9.03 -13.86
C GLN A 113 -14.05 9.69 -13.53
N ASN A 114 -14.77 9.17 -12.56
CA ASN A 114 -16.03 9.75 -12.09
C ASN A 114 -15.86 11.11 -11.43
N GLN A 115 -14.71 11.41 -10.83
CA GLN A 115 -14.41 12.71 -10.23
C GLN A 115 -13.85 13.74 -11.22
N CYS A 116 -13.05 13.29 -12.20
CA CYS A 116 -12.28 14.17 -13.07
C CYS A 116 -12.99 14.51 -14.38
N PHE A 117 -13.99 13.72 -14.82
CA PHE A 117 -14.62 13.92 -16.12
C PHE A 117 -16.03 14.48 -15.97
N SER A 118 -16.33 15.56 -16.73
CA SER A 118 -17.70 16.03 -16.91
C SER A 118 -18.55 14.93 -17.57
N LYS A 119 -19.88 14.99 -17.39
CA LYS A 119 -20.81 14.00 -17.98
C LYS A 119 -20.59 13.75 -19.48
N LYS A 120 -20.11 14.76 -20.24
CA LYS A 120 -19.81 14.69 -21.68
C LYS A 120 -18.60 13.79 -22.01
N ASN A 121 -17.62 13.66 -21.12
CA ASN A 121 -16.38 12.89 -21.36
C ASN A 121 -16.41 11.48 -20.76
N LYS A 122 -17.45 11.14 -19.97
CA LYS A 122 -17.60 9.81 -19.37
C LYS A 122 -17.75 8.70 -20.41
N ALA A 123 -18.33 8.99 -21.57
CA ALA A 123 -18.57 8.01 -22.63
C ALA A 123 -17.30 7.56 -23.37
N LYS A 124 -16.19 8.30 -23.26
CA LYS A 124 -14.97 8.02 -24.04
C LYS A 124 -14.03 7.01 -23.38
N PHE A 125 -14.30 6.62 -22.13
CA PHE A 125 -13.55 5.61 -21.42
C PHE A 125 -14.45 4.42 -21.04
N MET A 126 -15.24 3.97 -22.00
CA MET A 126 -15.87 2.66 -21.87
C MET A 126 -14.76 1.61 -21.94
N PHE A 127 -14.66 0.84 -20.88
CA PHE A 127 -13.81 -0.34 -20.83
C PHE A 127 -14.05 -1.18 -22.07
N ASP A 128 -13.02 -1.44 -22.84
CA ASP A 128 -13.08 -2.49 -23.85
C ASP A 128 -13.36 -3.80 -23.11
N GLU A 129 -14.59 -4.29 -23.23
CA GLU A 129 -15.03 -5.52 -22.54
C GLU A 129 -14.15 -6.72 -22.90
N LYS A 130 -13.63 -6.74 -24.12
CA LYS A 130 -12.70 -7.77 -24.60
C LYS A 130 -11.36 -7.69 -23.87
N LEU A 131 -10.86 -6.46 -23.64
CA LEU A 131 -9.65 -6.21 -22.88
C LEU A 131 -9.83 -6.60 -21.40
N LEU A 132 -10.97 -6.23 -20.80
CA LEU A 132 -11.29 -6.65 -19.43
C LEU A 132 -11.35 -8.18 -19.32
N LYS A 133 -12.05 -8.85 -20.22
CA LYS A 133 -12.12 -10.32 -20.22
C LYS A 133 -10.75 -10.96 -20.34
N SER A 134 -9.82 -10.40 -21.12
CA SER A 134 -8.46 -10.91 -21.24
C SER A 134 -7.65 -10.81 -19.95
N PHE A 135 -7.90 -9.75 -19.13
CA PHE A 135 -7.24 -9.58 -17.85
C PHE A 135 -7.84 -10.42 -16.71
N TYR A 136 -9.06 -10.91 -16.86
CA TYR A 136 -9.74 -11.72 -15.85
C TYR A 136 -9.78 -13.22 -16.20
N SER A 137 -8.92 -13.67 -17.08
CA SER A 137 -8.78 -15.11 -17.33
C SER A 137 -8.15 -15.79 -16.11
N PRO A 138 -8.78 -16.82 -15.54
CA PRO A 138 -8.24 -17.55 -14.40
C PRO A 138 -6.89 -18.17 -14.73
N ILE A 139 -5.93 -17.98 -13.84
CA ILE A 139 -4.59 -18.57 -13.95
C ILE A 139 -4.42 -19.50 -12.74
N LYS A 140 -4.39 -20.80 -12.99
CA LYS A 140 -4.09 -21.80 -11.96
C LYS A 140 -2.58 -21.93 -11.81
N GLU A 141 -2.00 -21.13 -10.92
CA GLU A 141 -0.60 -21.23 -10.52
C GLU A 141 -0.49 -21.16 -9.01
N GLY A 142 0.41 -21.98 -8.45
CA GLY A 142 0.72 -22.01 -7.03
C GLY A 142 -0.33 -22.74 -6.17
N ASN A 143 0.05 -22.97 -4.93
CA ASN A 143 -0.71 -23.72 -3.93
C ASN A 143 -0.92 -22.94 -2.63
N LEU A 144 -0.53 -21.66 -2.58
CA LEU A 144 -0.70 -20.82 -1.41
C LEU A 144 -2.04 -20.07 -1.46
N GLY A 145 -2.79 -20.11 -0.37
CA GLY A 145 -3.97 -19.27 -0.18
C GLY A 145 -3.52 -17.81 0.02
N VAL A 146 -4.08 -16.90 -0.79
CA VAL A 146 -3.81 -15.46 -0.68
C VAL A 146 -5.13 -14.71 -0.56
N GLN A 147 -5.22 -13.83 0.43
CA GLN A 147 -6.35 -12.94 0.62
C GLN A 147 -5.90 -11.49 0.46
N ILE A 148 -6.53 -10.76 -0.43
CA ILE A 148 -6.30 -9.33 -0.65
C ILE A 148 -7.41 -8.53 0.01
N LEU A 149 -7.07 -7.75 1.01
CA LEU A 149 -7.99 -6.87 1.71
C LEU A 149 -7.71 -5.41 1.36
N SER A 150 -8.78 -4.64 1.26
CA SER A 150 -8.70 -3.21 1.02
C SER A 150 -9.62 -2.46 1.98
N SER A 151 -9.14 -1.36 2.54
CA SER A 151 -9.94 -0.42 3.30
C SER A 151 -9.87 0.97 2.65
N GLY A 152 -10.88 1.78 2.86
CA GLY A 152 -10.95 3.14 2.35
C GLY A 152 -12.26 3.81 2.74
N PRO A 153 -12.44 5.09 2.38
CA PRO A 153 -13.62 5.87 2.80
C PRO A 153 -14.97 5.30 2.36
N SER A 154 -14.96 4.50 1.29
CA SER A 154 -16.16 3.83 0.77
C SER A 154 -16.36 2.41 1.29
N SER A 155 -15.46 1.93 2.15
CA SER A 155 -15.58 0.60 2.74
C SER A 155 -16.53 0.67 3.94
N PRO A 156 -17.54 -0.21 4.01
CA PRO A 156 -18.50 -0.22 5.15
C PRO A 156 -17.84 -0.70 6.45
N ASN A 157 -16.72 -1.42 6.35
CA ASN A 157 -16.03 -2.04 7.48
C ASN A 157 -14.52 -1.72 7.43
N ASP A 158 -13.86 -1.77 8.58
CA ASP A 158 -12.41 -1.63 8.73
C ASP A 158 -11.68 -2.96 8.45
N ALA A 159 -11.91 -3.55 7.27
CA ALA A 159 -11.47 -4.89 6.93
C ALA A 159 -9.98 -5.17 7.21
N ILE A 160 -9.10 -4.18 7.02
CA ILE A 160 -7.67 -4.32 7.34
C ILE A 160 -7.46 -4.40 8.85
N LYS A 161 -8.13 -3.56 9.63
CA LYS A 161 -8.06 -3.60 11.10
C LYS A 161 -8.59 -4.94 11.61
N ASP A 162 -9.74 -5.39 11.12
CA ASP A 162 -10.34 -6.67 11.51
C ASP A 162 -9.40 -7.85 11.22
N ALA A 163 -8.70 -7.81 10.07
CA ALA A 163 -7.68 -8.80 9.75
C ALA A 163 -6.50 -8.77 10.72
N TYR A 164 -6.01 -7.60 11.10
CA TYR A 164 -4.95 -7.48 12.12
C TYR A 164 -5.40 -8.07 13.46
N VAL A 165 -6.59 -7.70 13.94
CA VAL A 165 -7.14 -8.24 15.19
C VAL A 165 -7.25 -9.77 15.09
N LYS A 166 -7.77 -10.29 13.97
CA LYS A 166 -7.90 -11.73 13.76
C LYS A 166 -6.54 -12.45 13.75
N MET A 167 -5.55 -11.91 13.07
CA MET A 167 -4.20 -12.49 13.06
C MET A 167 -3.59 -12.50 14.46
N ILE A 168 -3.65 -11.39 15.19
CA ILE A 168 -3.11 -11.26 16.54
C ILE A 168 -3.79 -12.25 17.50
N THR A 169 -5.12 -12.29 17.53
CA THR A 169 -5.89 -13.17 18.44
C THR A 169 -5.83 -14.65 18.06
N SER A 170 -5.44 -14.96 16.82
CA SER A 170 -5.28 -16.36 16.36
C SER A 170 -3.84 -16.88 16.52
N ALA A 171 -2.88 -16.03 16.83
CA ALA A 171 -1.50 -16.43 17.05
C ALA A 171 -1.39 -17.43 18.22
N LYS A 172 -0.56 -18.48 18.04
CA LYS A 172 -0.37 -19.54 19.04
C LYS A 172 1.06 -19.67 19.52
N LYS A 173 2.04 -19.27 18.71
CA LYS A 173 3.45 -19.46 19.01
C LYS A 173 4.22 -18.14 18.98
N TYR A 174 4.13 -17.40 17.90
CA TYR A 174 4.85 -16.14 17.73
C TYR A 174 4.07 -15.16 16.87
N LEU A 175 4.36 -13.89 17.05
CA LEU A 175 3.80 -12.77 16.30
C LEU A 175 4.88 -11.70 16.10
N TYR A 176 5.38 -11.54 14.89
CA TYR A 176 6.48 -10.61 14.58
C TYR A 176 6.00 -9.47 13.69
N ILE A 177 6.12 -8.25 14.19
CA ILE A 177 5.63 -7.03 13.54
C ILE A 177 6.81 -6.16 13.11
N GLN A 178 6.81 -5.70 11.87
CA GLN A 178 7.70 -4.63 11.41
C GLN A 178 6.86 -3.46 10.90
N THR A 179 7.11 -2.28 11.43
CA THR A 179 6.37 -1.07 11.04
C THR A 179 7.23 0.18 11.20
N PRO A 180 7.13 1.17 10.27
CA PRO A 180 7.81 2.46 10.44
C PRO A 180 7.20 3.31 11.55
N TYR A 181 5.89 3.13 11.80
CA TYR A 181 5.11 3.93 12.74
C TYR A 181 4.17 3.04 13.53
N PHE A 182 4.45 2.86 14.80
CA PHE A 182 3.62 2.06 15.69
C PHE A 182 2.62 2.97 16.43
N ILE A 183 1.48 3.20 15.80
CA ILE A 183 0.39 4.02 16.33
C ILE A 183 -0.91 3.20 16.29
N PRO A 184 -0.98 2.12 17.09
CA PRO A 184 -2.17 1.28 17.14
C PRO A 184 -3.30 2.00 17.87
N ASP A 185 -4.53 1.67 17.51
CA ASP A 185 -5.67 2.01 18.36
C ASP A 185 -5.71 1.10 19.61
N LYS A 186 -6.64 1.40 20.52
CA LYS A 186 -6.79 0.66 21.75
C LYS A 186 -7.07 -0.83 21.51
N THR A 187 -7.84 -1.19 20.50
CA THR A 187 -8.18 -2.59 20.20
C THR A 187 -6.95 -3.41 19.81
N ILE A 188 -6.12 -2.87 18.92
CA ILE A 188 -4.86 -3.54 18.49
C ILE A 188 -3.88 -3.63 19.66
N LEU A 189 -3.77 -2.56 20.45
CA LEU A 189 -2.86 -2.53 21.61
C LEU A 189 -3.23 -3.61 22.63
N GLU A 190 -4.52 -3.70 22.99
CA GLU A 190 -5.02 -4.72 23.92
C GLU A 190 -4.90 -6.14 23.37
N ALA A 191 -5.15 -6.33 22.07
CA ALA A 191 -4.96 -7.64 21.46
C ALA A 191 -3.50 -8.12 21.53
N LEU A 192 -2.53 -7.23 21.30
CA LEU A 192 -1.10 -7.53 21.42
C LEU A 192 -0.71 -7.88 22.87
N ARG A 193 -1.18 -7.07 23.83
CA ARG A 193 -0.98 -7.30 25.26
C ARG A 193 -1.50 -8.68 25.68
N LEU A 194 -2.73 -9.00 25.29
CA LEU A 194 -3.36 -10.30 25.61
C LEU A 194 -2.62 -11.46 24.94
N ALA A 195 -2.18 -11.32 23.70
CA ALA A 195 -1.41 -12.37 23.03
C ALA A 195 -0.12 -12.67 23.79
N ALA A 196 0.64 -11.65 24.21
CA ALA A 196 1.84 -11.81 25.01
C ALA A 196 1.53 -12.44 26.39
N ALA A 197 0.50 -11.96 27.09
CA ALA A 197 0.07 -12.51 28.38
C ALA A 197 -0.37 -14.00 28.27
N CYS A 198 -0.86 -14.43 27.10
CA CYS A 198 -1.18 -15.83 26.80
C CYS A 198 0.04 -16.67 26.36
N GLY A 199 1.26 -16.13 26.44
CA GLY A 199 2.50 -16.85 26.13
C GLY A 199 2.89 -16.86 24.66
N VAL A 200 2.29 -16.02 23.82
CA VAL A 200 2.74 -15.83 22.43
C VAL A 200 4.02 -14.98 22.43
N ASP A 201 5.07 -15.41 21.73
CA ASP A 201 6.29 -14.63 21.52
C ASP A 201 5.98 -13.43 20.60
N VAL A 202 5.72 -12.26 21.18
CA VAL A 202 5.36 -11.03 20.45
C VAL A 202 6.58 -10.14 20.33
N ARG A 203 6.99 -9.86 19.08
CA ARG A 203 8.15 -9.00 18.79
C ARG A 203 7.77 -7.87 17.84
N ILE A 204 8.16 -6.65 18.20
CA ILE A 204 7.91 -5.45 17.39
C ILE A 204 9.25 -4.82 17.00
N MET A 205 9.46 -4.62 15.70
CA MET A 205 10.63 -3.93 15.18
C MET A 205 10.25 -2.57 14.62
N LEU A 206 10.91 -1.53 15.12
CA LEU A 206 10.79 -0.14 14.72
C LEU A 206 12.07 0.33 14.01
N PRO A 207 12.04 1.47 13.26
CA PRO A 207 13.26 2.10 12.80
C PRO A 207 14.10 2.59 13.99
N GLY A 208 15.41 2.35 13.96
CA GLY A 208 16.34 2.96 14.92
C GLY A 208 16.66 4.41 14.55
N ILE A 209 16.39 4.77 13.29
CA ILE A 209 16.60 6.10 12.75
C ILE A 209 15.29 6.56 12.12
N PRO A 210 14.61 7.54 12.76
CA PRO A 210 13.34 8.02 12.25
C PRO A 210 13.50 8.97 11.06
N ASP A 211 12.49 8.98 10.18
CA ASP A 211 12.28 10.05 9.19
C ASP A 211 11.53 11.25 9.80
N LYS A 212 10.62 11.01 10.75
CA LYS A 212 9.78 12.01 11.42
C LYS A 212 9.85 11.86 12.93
N LYS A 213 10.59 12.75 13.58
CA LYS A 213 10.87 12.68 15.03
C LYS A 213 9.61 12.66 15.90
N SER A 214 8.59 13.47 15.57
CA SER A 214 7.34 13.53 16.35
C SER A 214 6.55 12.22 16.29
N ILE A 215 6.42 11.64 15.11
CA ILE A 215 5.72 10.35 14.93
C ILE A 215 6.49 9.21 15.59
N TYR A 216 7.81 9.27 15.55
CA TYR A 216 8.66 8.31 16.22
C TYR A 216 8.52 8.34 17.73
N ALA A 217 8.46 9.53 18.34
CA ALA A 217 8.21 9.70 19.77
C ALA A 217 6.88 9.05 20.20
N VAL A 218 5.81 9.25 19.42
CA VAL A 218 4.51 8.58 19.68
C VAL A 218 4.63 7.07 19.56
N SER A 219 5.39 6.56 18.57
CA SER A 219 5.61 5.12 18.43
C SER A 219 6.33 4.54 19.65
N LEU A 220 7.37 5.21 20.15
CA LEU A 220 8.08 4.79 21.37
C LEU A 220 7.16 4.78 22.60
N LEU A 221 6.32 5.81 22.78
CA LEU A 221 5.34 5.84 23.87
C LEU A 221 4.33 4.69 23.81
N ASN A 222 3.94 4.26 22.60
CA ASN A 222 3.01 3.14 22.45
C ASN A 222 3.68 1.79 22.71
N VAL A 223 4.90 1.55 22.24
CA VAL A 223 5.60 0.29 22.56
C VAL A 223 5.98 0.20 24.02
N ALA A 224 6.30 1.33 24.68
CA ALA A 224 6.60 1.35 26.11
C ALA A 224 5.45 0.79 26.96
N LYS A 225 4.20 0.94 26.54
CA LYS A 225 3.02 0.37 27.22
C LYS A 225 2.99 -1.16 27.18
N LEU A 226 3.68 -1.78 26.22
CA LEU A 226 3.69 -3.24 26.01
C LEU A 226 4.91 -3.93 26.62
N LEU A 227 5.95 -3.19 26.97
CA LEU A 227 7.20 -3.78 27.52
C LEU A 227 6.97 -4.57 28.81
N ASN A 228 6.10 -4.06 29.68
CA ASN A 228 5.79 -4.74 30.96
C ASN A 228 4.89 -5.97 30.78
N ASP A 229 4.29 -6.14 29.60
CA ASP A 229 3.42 -7.26 29.25
C ASP A 229 4.18 -8.40 28.52
N GLY A 230 5.50 -8.32 28.45
CA GLY A 230 6.35 -9.36 27.84
C GLY A 230 6.49 -9.24 26.30
N VAL A 231 6.24 -8.07 25.74
CA VAL A 231 6.49 -7.81 24.32
C VAL A 231 7.93 -7.34 24.12
N ASP A 232 8.67 -8.02 23.25
CA ASP A 232 10.03 -7.62 22.88
C ASP A 232 10.02 -6.53 21.82
N VAL A 233 10.82 -5.48 22.01
CA VAL A 233 10.95 -4.36 21.08
C VAL A 233 12.37 -4.27 20.55
N TYR A 234 12.49 -4.22 19.21
CA TYR A 234 13.76 -4.12 18.50
C TYR A 234 13.84 -2.85 17.69
N LEU A 235 15.03 -2.27 17.61
CA LEU A 235 15.33 -1.12 16.76
C LEU A 235 16.23 -1.57 15.60
N HIS A 236 15.75 -1.38 14.38
CA HIS A 236 16.54 -1.63 13.16
C HIS A 236 17.65 -0.59 13.03
N SER A 237 18.87 -0.96 12.66
CA SER A 237 20.03 -0.06 12.57
C SER A 237 19.92 1.06 11.53
N GLY A 238 18.89 1.09 10.72
CA GLY A 238 18.59 2.10 9.71
C GLY A 238 17.14 2.58 9.77
N PHE A 239 16.64 3.12 8.66
CA PHE A 239 15.21 3.39 8.49
C PHE A 239 14.48 2.14 8.01
N LEU A 240 13.51 1.71 8.78
CA LEU A 240 12.64 0.59 8.47
C LEU A 240 11.30 1.13 7.96
N HIS A 241 10.99 0.90 6.69
CA HIS A 241 9.71 1.29 6.10
C HIS A 241 8.80 0.09 5.79
N ALA A 242 9.25 -1.13 6.06
CA ALA A 242 8.45 -2.34 5.90
C ALA A 242 7.21 -2.30 6.82
N LYS A 243 6.09 -2.82 6.30
CA LYS A 243 4.82 -2.99 7.03
C LYS A 243 4.41 -4.44 6.87
N LYS A 244 4.68 -5.24 7.90
CA LYS A 244 4.36 -6.68 7.90
C LYS A 244 4.13 -7.22 9.30
N ILE A 245 3.38 -8.24 9.38
CA ILE A 245 3.06 -9.03 10.55
C ILE A 245 3.16 -10.51 10.21
#